data_82c80e4af0be069eeb2c2b4d53962e65
#
_entry.id   82c80e4af0be069eeb2c2b4d53962e65
#
_cell.length_a   1.000
_cell.length_b   1.000
_cell.length_c   1.000
_cell.angle_alpha   90.00
_cell.angle_beta   90.00
_cell.angle_gamma   90.00
#
_symmetry.space_group_name_H-M   'P 1'
#
loop_
_entity.id
_entity.type
_entity.pdbx_description
1 polymer ?
#
loop_
_entity_poly.entity_id
_entity_poly.type
_entity_poly.pdbx_seq_one_letter_code
_entity_poly.pdbx_strand_id
1 'polypeptide(L)'
;PALERGAVVLADRYLDSSVAYQGAARSLGPDEVRDLSLWATEGLLPDLTILLDGDPALAEQRATGRGSKDRLEQEGDTFRTALREQFLTLAAAEPERFVVIDADRPVDQVADDVIEAAVAAVRRHGVRHEHGAAHQGVLVGLEAFVEAAARRSAGGPPSLSGERS
;
A
#
# COMPACT_ATOMS: atom_id res chain seq x y z
N PRO A 1 1.22 -16.75 11.52
CA PRO A 1 1.61 -16.68 12.95
C PRO A 1 1.34 -15.33 13.61
N ALA A 2 1.60 -14.16 12.94
CA ALA A 2 1.32 -12.85 13.55
C ALA A 2 -0.18 -12.59 13.64
N LEU A 3 -0.93 -12.78 12.55
CA LEU A 3 -2.38 -12.61 12.51
C LEU A 3 -3.10 -13.58 13.46
N GLU A 4 -2.62 -14.82 13.60
CA GLU A 4 -3.18 -15.80 14.54
C GLU A 4 -3.05 -15.35 16.01
N ARG A 5 -2.02 -14.54 16.32
CA ARG A 5 -1.83 -13.97 17.66
C ARG A 5 -2.57 -12.64 17.88
N GLY A 6 -3.42 -12.24 16.96
CA GLY A 6 -4.16 -10.99 17.05
C GLY A 6 -3.34 -9.73 16.74
N ALA A 7 -2.20 -9.87 16.07
CA ALA A 7 -1.36 -8.71 15.73
C ALA A 7 -1.95 -7.91 14.57
N VAL A 8 -1.70 -6.61 14.56
CA VAL A 8 -1.85 -5.77 13.37
C VAL A 8 -0.60 -5.96 12.50
N VAL A 9 -0.80 -6.36 11.25
CA VAL A 9 0.26 -6.56 10.26
C VAL A 9 0.12 -5.50 9.18
N LEU A 10 1.17 -4.75 8.94
CA LEU A 10 1.24 -3.77 7.86
C LEU A 10 2.10 -4.34 6.74
N ALA A 11 1.56 -4.39 5.53
CA ALA A 11 2.27 -4.81 4.33
C ALA A 11 2.43 -3.62 3.39
N ASP A 12 3.68 -3.24 3.11
CA ASP A 12 4.01 -2.31 2.04
C ASP A 12 4.01 -3.11 0.73
N ARG A 13 2.96 -2.94 -0.05
CA ARG A 13 2.55 -3.73 -1.20
C ARG A 13 2.19 -5.19 -0.87
N TYR A 14 1.11 -5.64 -1.47
CA TYR A 14 0.63 -7.02 -1.32
C TYR A 14 0.07 -7.52 -2.67
N LEU A 15 -0.91 -8.41 -2.65
CA LEU A 15 -1.46 -9.02 -3.86
C LEU A 15 -2.02 -8.00 -4.88
N ASP A 16 -2.59 -6.89 -4.40
CA ASP A 16 -3.16 -5.85 -5.26
C ASP A 16 -2.10 -5.20 -6.15
N SER A 17 -0.88 -5.01 -5.64
CA SER A 17 0.27 -4.62 -6.47
C SER A 17 0.56 -5.65 -7.57
N SER A 18 0.56 -6.94 -7.23
CA SER A 18 0.81 -8.00 -8.23
C SER A 18 -0.24 -7.98 -9.34
N VAL A 19 -1.52 -7.83 -8.97
CA VAL A 19 -2.63 -7.73 -9.92
C VAL A 19 -2.47 -6.50 -10.81
N ALA A 20 -2.19 -5.33 -10.23
CA ALA A 20 -2.05 -4.08 -10.98
C ALA A 20 -0.84 -4.11 -11.92
N TYR A 21 0.34 -4.47 -11.42
CA TYR A 21 1.59 -4.44 -12.20
C TYR A 21 1.72 -5.55 -13.22
N GLN A 22 1.31 -6.76 -12.89
CA GLN A 22 1.47 -7.93 -13.76
C GLN A 22 0.21 -8.19 -14.61
N GLY A 23 -0.97 -7.94 -14.04
CA GLY A 23 -2.24 -8.15 -14.72
C GLY A 23 -2.47 -7.13 -15.83
N ALA A 24 -2.68 -5.87 -15.50
CA ALA A 24 -3.06 -4.85 -16.47
C ALA A 24 -1.90 -4.35 -17.31
N ALA A 25 -0.74 -4.10 -16.70
CA ALA A 25 0.36 -3.41 -17.36
C ALA A 25 1.24 -4.33 -18.20
N ARG A 26 1.19 -5.66 -18.03
CA ARG A 26 2.04 -6.63 -18.74
C ARG A 26 1.27 -7.67 -19.58
N SER A 27 0.04 -7.38 -19.93
CA SER A 27 -0.79 -8.24 -20.80
C SER A 27 -1.11 -9.63 -20.22
N LEU A 28 -0.85 -9.88 -18.94
CA LEU A 28 -1.44 -11.00 -18.23
C LEU A 28 -2.83 -10.56 -17.76
N GLY A 29 -3.80 -11.45 -17.81
CA GLY A 29 -5.14 -11.14 -17.31
C GLY A 29 -5.09 -10.82 -15.81
N PRO A 30 -5.72 -9.72 -15.36
CA PRO A 30 -5.74 -9.38 -13.92
C PRO A 30 -6.38 -10.49 -13.08
N ASP A 31 -7.37 -11.20 -13.61
CA ASP A 31 -8.04 -12.30 -12.92
C ASP A 31 -7.11 -13.48 -12.69
N GLU A 32 -6.31 -13.88 -13.69
CA GLU A 32 -5.34 -14.96 -13.57
C GLU A 32 -4.26 -14.65 -12.53
N VAL A 33 -3.79 -13.39 -12.49
CA VAL A 33 -2.80 -12.96 -11.48
C VAL A 33 -3.41 -12.95 -10.09
N ARG A 34 -4.68 -12.51 -9.97
CA ARG A 34 -5.42 -12.54 -8.72
C ARG A 34 -5.59 -13.97 -8.20
N ASP A 35 -6.05 -14.88 -9.06
CA ASP A 35 -6.27 -16.30 -8.69
C ASP A 35 -4.96 -16.96 -8.23
N LEU A 36 -3.86 -16.72 -8.95
CA LEU A 36 -2.55 -17.21 -8.58
C LEU A 36 -2.08 -16.63 -7.23
N SER A 37 -2.31 -15.35 -7.01
CA SER A 37 -1.95 -14.68 -5.77
C SER A 37 -2.76 -15.22 -4.59
N LEU A 38 -4.07 -15.41 -4.76
CA LEU A 38 -4.93 -16.00 -3.75
C LEU A 38 -4.55 -17.45 -3.44
N TRP A 39 -4.20 -18.24 -4.46
CA TRP A 39 -3.71 -19.59 -4.25
C TRP A 39 -2.40 -19.59 -3.43
N ALA A 40 -1.46 -18.69 -3.75
CA ALA A 40 -0.17 -18.60 -3.05
C ALA A 40 -0.29 -18.10 -1.60
N THR A 41 -1.33 -17.32 -1.30
CA THR A 41 -1.59 -16.75 0.04
C THR A 41 -2.67 -17.53 0.82
N GLU A 42 -3.09 -18.69 0.32
CA GLU A 42 -4.16 -19.49 0.92
C GLU A 42 -5.48 -18.70 1.10
N GLY A 43 -5.76 -17.79 0.15
CA GLY A 43 -6.93 -16.92 0.17
C GLY A 43 -6.84 -15.74 1.14
N LEU A 44 -5.69 -15.47 1.73
CA LEU A 44 -5.53 -14.35 2.65
C LEU A 44 -5.61 -13.01 1.90
N LEU A 45 -6.66 -12.25 2.18
CA LEU A 45 -6.87 -10.89 1.72
C LEU A 45 -6.58 -9.89 2.84
N PRO A 46 -6.13 -8.67 2.53
CA PRO A 46 -6.08 -7.59 3.51
C PRO A 46 -7.47 -7.24 4.03
N ASP A 47 -7.58 -6.96 5.32
CA ASP A 47 -8.81 -6.41 5.92
C ASP A 47 -9.05 -4.96 5.49
N LEU A 48 -7.96 -4.26 5.17
CA LEU A 48 -7.94 -2.93 4.61
C LEU A 48 -6.78 -2.82 3.63
N THR A 49 -7.03 -2.28 2.44
CA THR A 49 -6.00 -1.77 1.52
C THR A 49 -6.13 -0.25 1.43
N ILE A 50 -5.08 0.47 1.80
CA ILE A 50 -4.99 1.92 1.63
C ILE A 50 -4.28 2.18 0.31
N LEU A 51 -4.96 2.84 -0.60
CA LEU A 51 -4.42 3.30 -1.88
C LEU A 51 -4.11 4.80 -1.79
N LEU A 52 -2.83 5.14 -1.83
CA LEU A 52 -2.39 6.53 -1.96
C LEU A 52 -2.41 6.91 -3.45
N ASP A 53 -3.43 7.64 -3.86
CA ASP A 53 -3.59 8.11 -5.24
C ASP A 53 -3.07 9.53 -5.39
N GLY A 54 -2.30 9.80 -6.44
CA GLY A 54 -1.77 11.13 -6.75
C GLY A 54 -1.54 11.32 -8.24
N ASP A 55 -1.33 12.56 -8.65
CA ASP A 55 -1.00 12.89 -10.04
C ASP A 55 0.40 12.37 -10.40
N PRO A 56 0.52 11.52 -11.43
CA PRO A 56 1.82 11.03 -11.90
C PRO A 56 2.82 12.15 -12.22
N ALA A 57 2.35 13.27 -12.77
CA ALA A 57 3.20 14.40 -13.13
C ALA A 57 3.75 15.11 -11.89
N LEU A 58 2.95 15.25 -10.83
CA LEU A 58 3.41 15.79 -9.55
C LEU A 58 4.36 14.85 -8.84
N ALA A 59 4.13 13.54 -8.94
CA ALA A 59 5.02 12.52 -8.40
C ALA A 59 6.40 12.59 -9.05
N GLU A 60 6.47 12.76 -10.38
CA GLU A 60 7.74 12.91 -11.10
C GLU A 60 8.49 14.17 -10.70
N GLN A 61 7.81 15.32 -10.55
CA GLN A 61 8.42 16.56 -10.05
C GLN A 61 9.04 16.39 -8.66
N ARG A 62 8.39 15.63 -7.78
CA ARG A 62 8.92 15.31 -6.44
C ARG A 62 10.10 14.33 -6.49
N ALA A 63 10.17 13.47 -7.50
CA ALA A 63 11.24 12.48 -7.69
C ALA A 63 12.53 13.06 -8.30
N THR A 64 12.46 14.10 -9.11
CA THR A 64 13.61 14.67 -9.87
C THR A 64 14.77 15.17 -9.01
N GLY A 65 14.65 15.19 -7.68
CA GLY A 65 15.74 15.53 -6.74
C GLY A 65 16.51 14.33 -6.16
N ARG A 66 16.28 13.07 -6.59
CA ARG A 66 16.66 11.87 -5.81
C ARG A 66 17.66 10.89 -6.43
N GLY A 67 18.28 11.19 -7.52
CA GLY A 67 19.28 10.29 -8.14
C GLY A 67 18.69 9.42 -9.26
N SER A 68 19.38 8.33 -9.65
CA SER A 68 19.02 7.50 -10.82
C SER A 68 17.62 6.88 -10.69
N LYS A 69 16.82 7.00 -11.76
CA LYS A 69 15.49 6.36 -11.88
C LYS A 69 15.63 4.85 -11.74
N ASP A 70 14.78 4.24 -10.92
CA ASP A 70 14.64 2.78 -10.84
C ASP A 70 14.10 2.23 -12.17
N ARG A 71 14.24 0.92 -12.36
CA ARG A 71 13.84 0.22 -13.59
C ARG A 71 12.35 0.39 -13.91
N LEU A 72 11.50 0.50 -12.89
CA LEU A 72 10.07 0.78 -13.02
C LEU A 72 9.77 2.26 -13.31
N GLU A 73 10.63 3.18 -12.85
CA GLU A 73 10.54 4.62 -13.14
C GLU A 73 10.94 4.96 -14.58
N GLN A 74 11.56 4.02 -15.30
CA GLN A 74 11.91 4.15 -16.72
C GLN A 74 10.75 3.77 -17.66
N GLU A 75 9.71 3.14 -17.14
CA GLU A 75 8.48 2.87 -17.87
C GLU A 75 7.74 4.19 -18.13
N GLY A 76 7.26 4.40 -19.35
CA GLY A 76 6.73 5.69 -19.81
C GLY A 76 5.39 6.07 -19.14
N ASP A 77 4.94 7.30 -19.40
CA ASP A 77 3.71 7.87 -18.82
C ASP A 77 2.45 7.03 -19.10
N THR A 78 2.40 6.37 -20.26
CA THR A 78 1.30 5.46 -20.61
C THR A 78 1.20 4.29 -19.64
N PHE A 79 2.33 3.69 -19.24
CA PHE A 79 2.36 2.62 -18.26
C PHE A 79 1.87 3.10 -16.89
N ARG A 80 2.34 4.25 -16.44
CA ARG A 80 1.93 4.85 -15.16
C ARG A 80 0.44 5.15 -15.11
N THR A 81 -0.09 5.70 -16.19
CA THR A 81 -1.52 5.98 -16.30
C THR A 81 -2.33 4.69 -16.25
N ALA A 82 -1.97 3.67 -17.02
CA ALA A 82 -2.65 2.39 -17.02
C ALA A 82 -2.58 1.69 -15.65
N LEU A 83 -1.44 1.78 -14.97
CA LEU A 83 -1.26 1.23 -13.63
C LEU A 83 -2.17 1.92 -12.60
N ARG A 84 -2.23 3.27 -12.63
CA ARG A 84 -3.14 4.05 -11.78
C ARG A 84 -4.60 3.67 -12.01
N GLU A 85 -5.02 3.60 -13.29
CA GLU A 85 -6.38 3.20 -13.66
C GLU A 85 -6.73 1.81 -13.14
N GLN A 86 -5.77 0.88 -13.19
CA GLN A 86 -5.97 -0.47 -12.66
C GLN A 86 -6.15 -0.47 -11.14
N PHE A 87 -5.33 0.27 -10.39
CA PHE A 87 -5.51 0.39 -8.94
C PHE A 87 -6.87 1.01 -8.57
N LEU A 88 -7.29 2.05 -9.27
CA LEU A 88 -8.60 2.67 -9.05
C LEU A 88 -9.74 1.71 -9.40
N THR A 89 -9.57 0.88 -10.44
CA THR A 89 -10.54 -0.15 -10.81
C THR A 89 -10.67 -1.21 -9.72
N LEU A 90 -9.54 -1.68 -9.15
CA LEU A 90 -9.55 -2.60 -8.01
C LEU A 90 -10.24 -1.99 -6.79
N ALA A 91 -9.93 -0.74 -6.47
CA ALA A 91 -10.56 -0.04 -5.36
C ALA A 91 -12.08 0.13 -5.55
N ALA A 92 -12.52 0.44 -6.76
CA ALA A 92 -13.94 0.56 -7.08
C ALA A 92 -14.70 -0.79 -7.03
N ALA A 93 -14.01 -1.89 -7.35
CA ALA A 93 -14.59 -3.24 -7.31
C ALA A 93 -14.75 -3.76 -5.87
N GLU A 94 -13.91 -3.32 -4.92
CA GLU A 94 -13.91 -3.80 -3.54
C GLU A 94 -13.95 -2.64 -2.51
N PRO A 95 -14.98 -1.77 -2.53
CA PRO A 95 -15.03 -0.55 -1.71
C PRO A 95 -15.05 -0.83 -0.20
N GLU A 96 -15.47 -2.00 0.23
CA GLU A 96 -15.47 -2.42 1.64
C GLU A 96 -14.05 -2.66 2.18
N ARG A 97 -13.12 -2.96 1.29
CA ARG A 97 -11.73 -3.29 1.60
C ARG A 97 -10.75 -2.17 1.26
N PHE A 98 -11.09 -1.29 0.32
CA PHE A 98 -10.23 -0.20 -0.11
C PHE A 98 -10.60 1.15 0.50
N VAL A 99 -9.58 1.92 0.85
CA VAL A 99 -9.68 3.36 1.13
C VAL A 99 -8.70 4.09 0.22
N VAL A 100 -9.22 4.95 -0.65
CA VAL A 100 -8.41 5.78 -1.55
C VAL A 100 -8.17 7.12 -0.87
N ILE A 101 -6.89 7.50 -0.73
CA ILE A 101 -6.45 8.75 -0.10
C ILE A 101 -5.73 9.59 -1.12
N ASP A 102 -6.16 10.84 -1.29
CA ASP A 102 -5.47 11.83 -2.11
C ASP A 102 -4.09 12.15 -1.53
N ALA A 103 -3.03 11.74 -2.24
CA ALA A 103 -1.64 11.90 -1.85
C ALA A 103 -1.00 13.20 -2.36
N ASP A 104 -1.74 14.06 -3.06
CA ASP A 104 -1.23 15.36 -3.51
C ASP A 104 -1.34 16.45 -2.45
N ARG A 105 -1.93 16.12 -1.32
CA ARG A 105 -2.02 16.95 -0.11
C ARG A 105 -0.73 16.94 0.73
N PRO A 106 -0.58 17.83 1.74
CA PRO A 106 0.52 17.81 2.69
C PRO A 106 0.67 16.45 3.38
N VAL A 107 1.91 16.03 3.62
CA VAL A 107 2.24 14.69 4.12
C VAL A 107 1.65 14.38 5.49
N ASP A 108 1.54 15.40 6.35
CA ASP A 108 0.91 15.30 7.67
C ASP A 108 -0.59 14.97 7.56
N GLN A 109 -1.30 15.65 6.66
CA GLN A 109 -2.72 15.37 6.42
C GLN A 109 -2.94 13.97 5.84
N VAL A 110 -2.10 13.55 4.89
CA VAL A 110 -2.15 12.19 4.33
C VAL A 110 -1.87 11.16 5.43
N ALA A 111 -0.89 11.42 6.31
CA ALA A 111 -0.56 10.53 7.42
C ALA A 111 -1.73 10.41 8.42
N ASP A 112 -2.40 11.51 8.73
CA ASP A 112 -3.57 11.51 9.62
C ASP A 112 -4.70 10.64 9.04
N ASP A 113 -5.01 10.77 7.74
CA ASP A 113 -6.03 9.97 7.07
C ASP A 113 -5.66 8.47 7.03
N VAL A 114 -4.38 8.15 6.81
CA VAL A 114 -3.87 6.76 6.85
C VAL A 114 -4.07 6.16 8.24
N ILE A 115 -3.73 6.92 9.30
CA ILE A 115 -3.91 6.48 10.69
C ILE A 115 -5.40 6.28 10.99
N GLU A 116 -6.25 7.22 10.59
CA GLU A 116 -7.70 7.12 10.81
C GLU A 116 -8.27 5.88 10.15
N ALA A 117 -7.94 5.63 8.88
CA ALA A 117 -8.38 4.45 8.14
C ALA A 117 -7.91 3.14 8.80
N ALA A 118 -6.65 3.07 9.21
CA ALA A 118 -6.09 1.89 9.89
C ALA A 118 -6.76 1.64 11.25
N VAL A 119 -6.96 2.67 12.07
CA VAL A 119 -7.67 2.56 13.36
C VAL A 119 -9.12 2.11 13.17
N ALA A 120 -9.81 2.65 12.16
CA ALA A 120 -11.17 2.22 11.83
C ALA A 120 -11.23 0.74 11.41
N ALA A 121 -10.24 0.26 10.65
CA ALA A 121 -10.15 -1.15 10.26
C ALA A 121 -9.96 -2.07 11.48
N VAL A 122 -9.04 -1.72 12.38
CA VAL A 122 -8.81 -2.49 13.62
C VAL A 122 -10.09 -2.59 14.46
N ARG A 123 -10.84 -1.49 14.60
CA ARG A 123 -12.11 -1.47 15.33
C ARG A 123 -13.17 -2.37 14.66
N ARG A 124 -13.30 -2.29 13.33
CA ARG A 124 -14.23 -3.13 12.56
C ARG A 124 -13.87 -4.61 12.65
N HIS A 125 -12.58 -4.93 12.64
CA HIS A 125 -12.10 -6.30 12.75
C HIS A 125 -12.47 -6.92 14.10
N GLY A 126 -12.31 -6.19 15.20
CA GLY A 126 -12.75 -6.66 16.53
C GLY A 126 -14.19 -7.12 16.54
N VAL A 127 -15.11 -6.35 15.93
CA VAL A 127 -16.52 -6.73 15.80
C VAL A 127 -16.71 -7.96 14.91
N ARG A 128 -15.98 -8.04 13.78
CA ARG A 128 -16.05 -9.19 12.86
C ARG A 128 -15.51 -10.47 13.50
N HIS A 129 -14.48 -10.37 14.32
CA HIS A 129 -13.91 -11.53 15.01
C HIS A 129 -14.90 -12.18 15.98
N GLU A 130 -15.71 -11.39 16.67
CA GLU A 130 -16.82 -11.91 17.49
C GLU A 130 -17.84 -12.73 16.67
N HIS A 131 -17.87 -12.53 15.33
CA HIS A 131 -18.74 -13.22 14.39
C HIS A 131 -18.03 -14.27 13.51
N GLY A 132 -16.81 -14.69 13.86
CA GLY A 132 -16.10 -15.77 13.19
C GLY A 132 -15.19 -15.35 12.03
N ALA A 133 -14.43 -14.29 12.20
CA ALA A 133 -13.37 -13.92 11.24
C ALA A 133 -12.31 -15.04 11.10
N ALA A 134 -11.69 -15.11 9.92
CA ALA A 134 -10.74 -16.17 9.57
C ALA A 134 -9.44 -16.13 10.41
N HIS A 135 -9.07 -14.97 10.96
CA HIS A 135 -7.88 -14.77 11.80
C HIS A 135 -8.16 -13.73 12.89
N GLN A 136 -7.36 -13.75 13.95
CA GLN A 136 -7.53 -12.86 15.12
C GLN A 136 -6.91 -11.47 14.92
N GLY A 137 -5.98 -11.33 13.97
CA GLY A 137 -5.27 -10.08 13.68
C GLY A 137 -5.89 -9.30 12.53
N VAL A 138 -5.30 -8.15 12.23
CA VAL A 138 -5.69 -7.27 11.11
C VAL A 138 -4.55 -7.16 10.12
N LEU A 139 -4.79 -7.45 8.86
CA LEU A 139 -3.85 -7.22 7.77
C LEU A 139 -4.21 -5.94 7.03
N VAL A 140 -3.32 -4.97 7.07
CA VAL A 140 -3.43 -3.70 6.33
C VAL A 140 -2.40 -3.67 5.22
N GLY A 141 -2.86 -3.63 3.98
CA GLY A 141 -2.03 -3.37 2.81
C GLY A 141 -1.90 -1.87 2.57
N LEU A 142 -0.70 -1.43 2.24
CA LEU A 142 -0.43 -0.06 1.77
C LEU A 142 0.04 -0.13 0.32
N GLU A 143 -0.74 0.44 -0.57
CA GLU A 143 -0.43 0.58 -1.99
C GLU A 143 -0.20 2.05 -2.30
N ALA A 144 0.98 2.39 -2.77
CA ALA A 144 1.27 3.76 -3.17
C ALA A 144 1.50 3.81 -4.67
N PHE A 145 0.65 4.55 -5.37
CA PHE A 145 0.89 4.91 -6.76
C PHE A 145 1.97 6.00 -6.83
N VAL A 146 2.01 6.88 -5.83
CA VAL A 146 3.06 7.91 -5.69
C VAL A 146 4.29 7.26 -5.07
N GLU A 147 5.28 6.97 -5.87
CA GLU A 147 6.51 6.35 -5.42
C GLU A 147 7.26 7.22 -4.41
N ALA A 148 7.27 6.70 -3.19
CA ALA A 148 8.22 6.93 -2.11
C ALA A 148 8.87 8.32 -1.96
N ALA A 149 8.07 9.34 -1.66
CA ALA A 149 8.59 10.58 -1.07
C ALA A 149 8.95 10.44 0.43
N ALA A 150 8.45 9.42 1.12
CA ALA A 150 8.42 9.36 2.58
C ALA A 150 9.60 8.67 3.28
N ARG A 151 10.54 8.03 2.60
CA ARG A 151 11.56 7.20 3.27
C ARG A 151 12.77 7.91 3.85
N ARG A 152 12.83 9.25 3.93
CA ARG A 152 14.01 9.94 4.48
C ARG A 152 13.77 11.24 5.25
N SER A 153 12.80 11.31 6.12
CA SER A 153 12.82 12.29 7.21
C SER A 153 13.03 11.66 8.60
N ALA A 154 13.25 10.35 8.67
CA ALA A 154 13.70 9.72 9.90
C ALA A 154 15.18 10.06 10.07
N GLY A 155 15.47 10.98 10.97
CA GLY A 155 16.81 11.39 11.36
C GLY A 155 17.70 10.19 11.67
N GLY A 156 18.98 10.33 11.32
CA GLY A 156 20.01 9.36 11.69
C GLY A 156 20.02 9.09 13.22
N PRO A 157 20.55 7.94 13.63
CA PRO A 157 20.60 7.57 15.04
C PRO A 157 21.37 8.63 15.82
N PRO A 158 20.95 8.93 17.07
CA PRO A 158 21.70 9.85 17.92
C PRO A 158 23.12 9.31 18.10
N SER A 159 24.11 10.12 17.82
CA SER A 159 25.49 9.82 18.07
C SER A 159 25.69 9.61 19.59
N LEU A 160 25.93 8.39 19.99
CA LEU A 160 26.41 8.06 21.33
C LEU A 160 27.88 8.50 21.39
N SER A 161 28.11 9.78 21.67
CA SER A 161 29.41 10.25 22.16
C SER A 161 29.54 9.78 23.62
N GLY A 162 30.10 8.60 23.81
CA GLY A 162 30.53 8.13 25.13
C GLY A 162 31.77 8.91 25.54
N GLU A 163 31.63 9.84 26.43
CA GLU A 163 32.74 10.32 27.25
C GLU A 163 33.16 9.18 28.19
N ARG A 164 34.40 8.73 27.99
CA ARG A 164 35.14 7.95 28.99
C ARG A 164 36.08 8.91 29.70
N SER A 165 35.87 9.15 30.93
CA SER A 165 36.87 9.56 31.90
C SER A 165 37.01 8.48 32.96
#